data_b85ae9569a34002754d444341e72d1f7
#
_entry.id   b85ae9569a34002754d444341e72d1f7
#
_cell.length_a   1.000
_cell.length_b   1.000
_cell.length_c   1.000
_cell.angle_alpha   90.00
_cell.angle_beta   90.00
_cell.angle_gamma   90.00
#
_symmetry.space_group_name_H-M   'P 1'
#
loop_
_entity.id
_entity.type
_entity.pdbx_description
1 polymer ?
#
loop_
_entity_poly.entity_id
_entity_poly.type
_entity_poly.pdbx_seq_one_letter_code
_entity_poly.pdbx_strand_id
1 'polypeptide(L)'
;MSLLWRNKQLRIGLAPDSIYISGAKTVDVAGGDGSWTAPVEALSAALAGRKGEAAVVLADQFVRYSLLAYNETLKTPEQWNALALHRFNTLHGPRAAEWQINVTSTSPLGPRLACAVDRPLIERLATIFTAAGIHLASVQPFLVAAFNRIRKTVGNGSCWIVVEEPGRLTLALIQRGMWIAIRGRRADKGWRNVLPEILERESAFLGLSQPVTRVIVCAQGEFDTAHFSNLYEAWKTEALGYRELALASE
;
A
#
# COMPACT_ATOMS: atom_id res chain seq x y z
N MET A 1 -7.58 37.11 -18.17
CA MET A 1 -6.38 36.53 -17.50
C MET A 1 -6.87 35.59 -16.42
N SER A 2 -7.00 34.32 -16.76
CA SER A 2 -7.39 33.27 -15.80
C SER A 2 -6.09 32.70 -15.19
N LEU A 3 -5.75 33.15 -13.99
CA LEU A 3 -4.71 32.55 -13.19
C LEU A 3 -5.19 31.16 -12.78
N LEU A 4 -4.62 30.16 -13.44
CA LEU A 4 -4.69 28.76 -13.06
C LEU A 4 -4.17 28.60 -11.61
N TRP A 5 -5.05 28.70 -10.65
CA TRP A 5 -4.88 28.13 -9.34
C TRP A 5 -4.93 26.60 -9.53
N ARG A 6 -3.79 25.99 -9.92
CA ARG A 6 -3.58 24.57 -9.70
C ARG A 6 -3.63 24.40 -8.19
N ASN A 7 -4.80 24.06 -7.67
CA ASN A 7 -4.94 23.60 -6.29
C ASN A 7 -3.94 22.45 -6.09
N LYS A 8 -2.83 22.75 -5.44
CA LYS A 8 -1.79 21.77 -5.17
C LYS A 8 -2.40 20.75 -4.20
N GLN A 9 -2.77 19.58 -4.70
CA GLN A 9 -3.36 18.53 -3.89
C GLN A 9 -2.48 18.26 -2.68
N LEU A 10 -3.06 18.33 -1.50
CA LEU A 10 -2.40 18.01 -0.25
C LEU A 10 -2.19 16.50 -0.18
N ARG A 11 -0.95 16.06 -0.11
CA ARG A 11 -0.61 14.64 0.01
C ARG A 11 -0.20 14.33 1.42
N ILE A 12 -0.75 13.24 1.95
CA ILE A 12 -0.59 12.88 3.36
C ILE A 12 -0.27 11.39 3.43
N GLY A 13 0.85 11.07 4.08
CA GLY A 13 1.17 9.70 4.50
C GLY A 13 0.79 9.53 5.96
N LEU A 14 0.03 8.49 6.28
CA LEU A 14 -0.38 8.17 7.64
C LEU A 14 0.21 6.82 8.06
N ALA A 15 1.20 6.85 8.95
CA ALA A 15 1.84 5.68 9.54
C ALA A 15 1.59 5.61 11.06
N PRO A 16 1.81 4.46 11.72
CA PRO A 16 1.55 4.32 13.16
C PRO A 16 2.31 5.31 14.05
N ASP A 17 3.51 5.69 13.64
CA ASP A 17 4.45 6.52 14.39
C ASP A 17 4.70 7.90 13.78
N SER A 18 4.10 8.19 12.61
CA SER A 18 4.41 9.43 11.89
C SER A 18 3.32 9.85 10.91
N ILE A 19 3.23 11.15 10.68
CA ILE A 19 2.40 11.77 9.66
C ILE A 19 3.29 12.58 8.73
N TYR A 20 3.20 12.31 7.45
CA TYR A 20 3.89 13.04 6.38
C TYR A 20 2.90 13.93 5.66
N ILE A 21 3.19 15.21 5.53
CA ILE A 21 2.33 16.16 4.83
C ILE A 21 3.17 16.92 3.81
N SER A 22 2.70 16.99 2.56
CA SER A 22 3.40 17.73 1.50
C SER A 22 3.63 19.19 1.89
N GLY A 23 4.88 19.65 1.76
CA GLY A 23 5.27 21.02 2.12
C GLY A 23 5.32 21.31 3.63
N ALA A 24 5.33 20.27 4.48
CA ALA A 24 5.47 20.41 5.94
C ALA A 24 6.55 19.50 6.49
N LYS A 25 6.95 19.75 7.75
CA LYS A 25 7.78 18.81 8.50
C LYS A 25 6.97 17.57 8.84
N THR A 26 7.65 16.43 8.93
CA THR A 26 7.09 15.19 9.48
C THR A 26 6.62 15.45 10.91
N VAL A 27 5.47 14.93 11.26
CA VAL A 27 4.94 14.95 12.63
C VAL A 27 5.16 13.56 13.22
N ASP A 28 6.03 13.45 14.20
CA ASP A 28 6.25 12.21 14.93
C ASP A 28 5.10 12.00 15.92
N VAL A 29 4.57 10.79 15.97
CA VAL A 29 3.48 10.39 16.86
C VAL A 29 4.06 9.51 17.96
N ALA A 30 4.15 10.08 19.16
CA ALA A 30 4.67 9.37 20.33
C ALA A 30 3.63 8.38 20.88
N GLY A 31 4.11 7.22 21.38
CA GLY A 31 3.27 6.28 22.12
C GLY A 31 2.31 5.45 21.27
N GLY A 32 2.56 5.34 19.98
CA GLY A 32 1.76 4.49 19.10
C GLY A 32 1.91 3.01 19.47
N ASP A 33 0.78 2.36 19.76
CA ASP A 33 0.68 0.91 19.98
C ASP A 33 0.62 0.12 18.65
N GLY A 34 0.97 0.77 17.55
CA GLY A 34 0.83 0.24 16.20
C GLY A 34 -0.59 0.42 15.62
N SER A 35 -1.53 1.03 16.40
CA SER A 35 -2.87 1.34 15.90
C SER A 35 -2.89 2.64 15.10
N TRP A 36 -4.00 2.85 14.40
CA TRP A 36 -4.24 4.08 13.63
C TRP A 36 -4.76 5.25 14.49
N THR A 37 -5.15 5.01 15.73
CA THR A 37 -5.86 6.01 16.55
C THR A 37 -5.01 7.25 16.83
N ALA A 38 -3.81 7.07 17.38
CA ALA A 38 -2.92 8.17 17.72
C ALA A 38 -2.52 9.04 16.51
N PRO A 39 -2.08 8.48 15.37
CA PRO A 39 -1.76 9.30 14.20
C PRO A 39 -2.97 10.01 13.60
N VAL A 40 -4.15 9.41 13.63
CA VAL A 40 -5.37 10.07 13.14
C VAL A 40 -5.79 11.24 14.04
N GLU A 41 -5.67 11.10 15.34
CA GLU A 41 -5.94 12.21 16.27
C GLU A 41 -4.94 13.37 16.09
N ALA A 42 -3.66 13.06 15.95
CA ALA A 42 -2.64 14.06 15.69
C ALA A 42 -2.81 14.76 14.34
N LEU A 43 -3.41 14.09 13.34
CA LEU A 43 -3.68 14.66 12.02
C LEU A 43 -4.59 15.88 12.08
N SER A 44 -5.56 15.91 12.98
CA SER A 44 -6.46 17.05 13.15
C SER A 44 -5.73 18.36 13.41
N ALA A 45 -4.75 18.34 14.31
CA ALA A 45 -3.90 19.51 14.61
C ALA A 45 -3.00 19.86 13.42
N ALA A 46 -2.46 18.86 12.74
CA ALA A 46 -1.56 19.03 11.60
C ALA A 46 -2.23 19.63 10.36
N LEU A 47 -3.56 19.54 10.26
CA LEU A 47 -4.35 20.12 9.16
C LEU A 47 -4.78 21.56 9.42
N ALA A 48 -4.55 22.12 10.59
CA ALA A 48 -4.98 23.47 10.94
C ALA A 48 -4.51 24.52 9.90
N GLY A 49 -5.45 25.35 9.42
CA GLY A 49 -5.19 26.40 8.45
C GLY A 49 -4.94 25.96 7.01
N ARG A 50 -4.99 24.65 6.72
CA ARG A 50 -4.86 24.12 5.35
C ARG A 50 -6.20 24.11 4.65
N LYS A 51 -6.18 24.13 3.32
CA LYS A 51 -7.38 24.14 2.48
C LYS A 51 -7.13 23.37 1.18
N GLY A 52 -8.20 23.01 0.49
CA GLY A 52 -8.14 22.40 -0.83
C GLY A 52 -8.56 20.94 -0.83
N GLU A 53 -7.87 20.13 -1.61
CA GLU A 53 -8.13 18.72 -1.81
C GLU A 53 -6.97 17.90 -1.25
N ALA A 54 -7.26 16.75 -0.64
CA ALA A 54 -6.27 15.87 -0.04
C ALA A 54 -6.36 14.44 -0.58
N ALA A 55 -5.19 13.81 -0.74
CA ALA A 55 -5.03 12.38 -0.93
C ALA A 55 -4.25 11.79 0.25
N VAL A 56 -4.75 10.71 0.82
CA VAL A 56 -4.13 10.02 1.97
C VAL A 56 -3.60 8.67 1.52
N VAL A 57 -2.34 8.40 1.85
CA VAL A 57 -1.73 7.06 1.73
C VAL A 57 -1.64 6.47 3.12
N LEU A 58 -2.28 5.31 3.31
CA LEU A 58 -2.26 4.57 4.57
C LEU A 58 -1.11 3.58 4.59
N ALA A 59 -0.40 3.51 5.69
CA ALA A 59 0.56 2.44 5.92
C ALA A 59 -0.13 1.06 5.79
N ASP A 60 0.57 0.09 5.20
CA ASP A 60 0.06 -1.28 5.01
C ASP A 60 -0.18 -1.99 6.35
N GLN A 61 0.35 -1.45 7.45
CA GLN A 61 0.04 -1.91 8.80
C GLN A 61 -1.45 -1.76 9.15
N PHE A 62 -2.12 -0.77 8.56
CA PHE A 62 -3.56 -0.53 8.76
C PHE A 62 -4.43 -1.31 7.77
N VAL A 63 -3.81 -2.01 6.82
CA VAL A 63 -4.51 -2.64 5.69
C VAL A 63 -4.37 -4.15 5.74
N ARG A 64 -5.43 -4.84 5.39
CA ARG A 64 -5.44 -6.28 5.18
C ARG A 64 -5.71 -6.56 3.71
N TYR A 65 -4.91 -7.42 3.13
CA TYR A 65 -4.99 -7.78 1.72
C TYR A 65 -5.49 -9.20 1.53
N SER A 66 -6.29 -9.40 0.51
CA SER A 66 -6.64 -10.74 0.04
C SER A 66 -6.75 -10.74 -1.48
N LEU A 67 -6.32 -11.82 -2.11
CA LEU A 67 -6.55 -12.05 -3.52
C LEU A 67 -7.78 -12.95 -3.70
N LEU A 68 -8.68 -12.51 -4.55
CA LEU A 68 -9.86 -13.23 -4.96
C LEU A 68 -9.62 -13.81 -6.34
N ALA A 69 -9.77 -15.13 -6.46
CA ALA A 69 -9.69 -15.78 -7.77
C ALA A 69 -10.73 -15.17 -8.72
N TYR A 70 -10.38 -15.11 -10.01
CA TYR A 70 -11.35 -14.71 -11.02
C TYR A 70 -12.57 -15.65 -10.98
N ASN A 71 -13.74 -15.06 -11.05
CA ASN A 71 -15.01 -15.79 -11.09
C ASN A 71 -15.93 -15.10 -12.10
N GLU A 72 -16.24 -15.81 -13.19
CA GLU A 72 -17.07 -15.31 -14.27
C GLU A 72 -18.53 -15.07 -13.89
N THR A 73 -19.00 -15.69 -12.80
CA THR A 73 -20.38 -15.52 -12.34
C THR A 73 -20.62 -14.20 -11.60
N LEU A 74 -19.54 -13.58 -11.09
CA LEU A 74 -19.63 -12.32 -10.36
C LEU A 74 -19.51 -11.14 -11.33
N LYS A 75 -20.62 -10.42 -11.50
CA LYS A 75 -20.73 -9.33 -12.48
C LYS A 75 -20.68 -7.94 -11.87
N THR A 76 -21.07 -7.79 -10.62
CA THR A 76 -21.21 -6.47 -9.99
C THR A 76 -20.18 -6.24 -8.88
N PRO A 77 -19.84 -4.98 -8.58
CA PRO A 77 -18.98 -4.64 -7.45
C PRO A 77 -19.48 -5.19 -6.12
N GLU A 78 -20.81 -5.20 -5.90
CA GLU A 78 -21.43 -5.66 -4.68
C GLU A 78 -21.18 -7.16 -4.47
N GLN A 79 -21.29 -7.96 -5.56
CA GLN A 79 -21.01 -9.41 -5.51
C GLN A 79 -19.54 -9.67 -5.16
N TRP A 80 -18.60 -8.89 -5.73
CA TRP A 80 -17.19 -8.99 -5.41
C TRP A 80 -16.89 -8.56 -3.97
N ASN A 81 -17.55 -7.52 -3.47
CA ASN A 81 -17.42 -7.09 -2.08
C ASN A 81 -17.98 -8.15 -1.10
N ALA A 82 -19.08 -8.79 -1.45
CA ALA A 82 -19.62 -9.89 -0.65
C ALA A 82 -18.67 -11.10 -0.59
N LEU A 83 -18.06 -11.48 -1.73
CA LEU A 83 -17.03 -12.52 -1.75
C LEU A 83 -15.80 -12.12 -0.92
N ALA A 84 -15.36 -10.86 -1.01
CA ALA A 84 -14.25 -10.36 -0.23
C ALA A 84 -14.55 -10.41 1.28
N LEU A 85 -15.75 -9.98 1.69
CA LEU A 85 -16.18 -10.04 3.09
C LEU A 85 -16.21 -11.48 3.59
N HIS A 86 -16.76 -12.41 2.81
CA HIS A 86 -16.73 -13.82 3.15
C HIS A 86 -15.31 -14.35 3.33
N ARG A 87 -14.40 -13.99 2.41
CA ARG A 87 -12.99 -14.37 2.49
C ARG A 87 -12.31 -13.80 3.73
N PHE A 88 -12.52 -12.53 4.06
CA PHE A 88 -11.97 -11.91 5.26
C PHE A 88 -12.57 -12.51 6.54
N ASN A 89 -13.87 -12.82 6.57
CA ASN A 89 -14.50 -13.51 7.68
C ASN A 89 -13.88 -14.89 7.92
N THR A 90 -13.59 -15.63 6.87
CA THR A 90 -12.92 -16.94 6.98
C THR A 90 -11.51 -16.83 7.56
N LEU A 91 -10.77 -15.76 7.20
CA LEU A 91 -9.38 -15.57 7.63
C LEU A 91 -9.24 -14.89 9.00
N HIS A 92 -10.16 -14.02 9.36
CA HIS A 92 -10.03 -13.12 10.51
C HIS A 92 -11.24 -13.19 11.48
N GLY A 93 -12.24 -14.01 11.17
CA GLY A 93 -13.46 -14.14 11.98
C GLY A 93 -14.42 -12.96 11.85
N PRO A 94 -15.43 -12.86 12.74
CA PRO A 94 -16.52 -11.88 12.65
C PRO A 94 -16.07 -10.42 12.64
N ARG A 95 -14.88 -10.13 13.13
CA ARG A 95 -14.29 -8.78 13.13
C ARG A 95 -14.23 -8.16 11.74
N ALA A 96 -14.16 -8.98 10.67
CA ALA A 96 -14.14 -8.48 9.31
C ALA A 96 -15.41 -7.71 8.89
N ALA A 97 -16.53 -7.90 9.59
CA ALA A 97 -17.75 -7.13 9.37
C ALA A 97 -17.62 -5.63 9.73
N GLU A 98 -16.62 -5.29 10.57
CA GLU A 98 -16.32 -3.91 10.97
C GLU A 98 -15.40 -3.19 9.97
N TRP A 99 -14.96 -3.88 8.92
CA TRP A 99 -14.03 -3.31 7.95
C TRP A 99 -14.77 -2.71 6.75
N GLN A 100 -14.17 -1.64 6.23
CA GLN A 100 -14.49 -1.15 4.91
C GLN A 100 -13.63 -1.90 3.90
N ILE A 101 -14.29 -2.54 2.94
CA ILE A 101 -13.64 -3.37 1.94
C ILE A 101 -13.78 -2.68 0.58
N ASN A 102 -12.69 -2.67 -0.16
CA ASN A 102 -12.64 -2.25 -1.57
C ASN A 102 -11.99 -3.35 -2.40
N VAL A 103 -12.60 -3.68 -3.54
CA VAL A 103 -12.10 -4.69 -4.48
C VAL A 103 -11.74 -4.02 -5.79
N THR A 104 -10.49 -4.20 -6.22
CA THR A 104 -9.97 -3.65 -7.47
C THR A 104 -9.36 -4.74 -8.35
N SER A 105 -9.24 -4.49 -9.64
CA SER A 105 -8.62 -5.40 -10.60
C SER A 105 -7.69 -4.64 -11.52
N THR A 106 -6.57 -5.26 -11.85
CA THR A 106 -5.64 -4.79 -12.89
C THR A 106 -5.93 -5.42 -14.25
N SER A 107 -6.75 -6.48 -14.30
CA SER A 107 -7.15 -7.19 -15.51
C SER A 107 -8.61 -7.64 -15.40
N PRO A 108 -9.39 -7.55 -16.49
CA PRO A 108 -10.79 -7.99 -16.50
C PRO A 108 -10.98 -9.49 -16.16
N LEU A 109 -10.04 -10.33 -16.58
CA LEU A 109 -10.06 -11.78 -16.40
C LEU A 109 -9.06 -12.28 -15.35
N GLY A 110 -8.46 -11.37 -14.58
CA GLY A 110 -7.46 -11.71 -13.57
C GLY A 110 -8.02 -11.76 -12.15
N PRO A 111 -7.20 -12.23 -11.21
CA PRO A 111 -7.50 -12.13 -9.80
C PRO A 111 -7.78 -10.67 -9.40
N ARG A 112 -8.65 -10.49 -8.42
CA ARG A 112 -8.95 -9.18 -7.86
C ARG A 112 -8.25 -8.99 -6.53
N LEU A 113 -7.75 -7.79 -6.32
CA LEU A 113 -7.18 -7.38 -5.05
C LEU A 113 -8.29 -6.80 -4.16
N ALA A 114 -8.52 -7.44 -3.03
CA ALA A 114 -9.35 -6.92 -1.95
C ALA A 114 -8.48 -6.29 -0.87
N CYS A 115 -8.78 -5.05 -0.52
CA CYS A 115 -8.17 -4.30 0.57
C CYS A 115 -9.24 -4.05 1.63
N ALA A 116 -8.93 -4.32 2.89
CA ALA A 116 -9.80 -4.06 4.03
C ALA A 116 -9.10 -3.18 5.06
N VAL A 117 -9.83 -2.19 5.55
CA VAL A 117 -9.36 -1.20 6.54
C VAL A 117 -10.44 -1.07 7.61
N ASP A 118 -10.07 -0.81 8.85
CA ASP A 118 -11.02 -0.57 9.91
C ASP A 118 -11.96 0.60 9.52
N ARG A 119 -13.26 0.35 9.51
CA ARG A 119 -14.27 1.36 9.11
C ARG A 119 -14.18 2.63 9.94
N PRO A 120 -14.01 2.57 11.28
CA PRO A 120 -13.84 3.76 12.11
C PRO A 120 -12.65 4.64 11.69
N LEU A 121 -11.55 4.06 11.15
CA LEU A 121 -10.45 4.85 10.61
C LEU A 121 -10.92 5.73 9.45
N ILE A 122 -11.63 5.17 8.49
CA ILE A 122 -12.12 5.92 7.32
C ILE A 122 -13.14 6.98 7.72
N GLU A 123 -14.06 6.64 8.62
CA GLU A 123 -15.06 7.57 9.14
C GLU A 123 -14.42 8.73 9.92
N ARG A 124 -13.39 8.44 10.73
CA ARG A 124 -12.65 9.46 11.46
C ARG A 124 -11.87 10.38 10.53
N LEU A 125 -11.21 9.84 9.50
CA LEU A 125 -10.57 10.64 8.46
C LEU A 125 -11.58 11.58 7.79
N ALA A 126 -12.72 11.05 7.32
CA ALA A 126 -13.76 11.86 6.69
C ALA A 126 -14.23 13.01 7.60
N THR A 127 -14.42 12.74 8.88
CA THR A 127 -14.81 13.74 9.89
C THR A 127 -13.75 14.83 10.04
N ILE A 128 -12.48 14.45 10.17
CA ILE A 128 -11.36 15.39 10.36
C ILE A 128 -11.21 16.30 9.13
N PHE A 129 -11.23 15.73 7.93
CA PHE A 129 -11.10 16.49 6.69
C PHE A 129 -12.29 17.44 6.46
N THR A 130 -13.51 16.98 6.75
CA THR A 130 -14.71 17.82 6.68
C THR A 130 -14.63 18.97 7.66
N ALA A 131 -14.24 18.73 8.93
CA ALA A 131 -14.08 19.78 9.93
C ALA A 131 -12.98 20.80 9.56
N ALA A 132 -11.92 20.36 8.87
CA ALA A 132 -10.87 21.24 8.36
C ALA A 132 -11.28 22.01 7.07
N GLY A 133 -12.44 21.72 6.46
CA GLY A 133 -12.86 22.28 5.18
C GLY A 133 -12.01 21.83 4.00
N ILE A 134 -11.44 20.61 4.08
CA ILE A 134 -10.61 20.00 3.06
C ILE A 134 -11.38 18.85 2.42
N HIS A 135 -11.41 18.79 1.10
CA HIS A 135 -12.02 17.67 0.37
C HIS A 135 -11.08 16.45 0.39
N LEU A 136 -11.50 15.35 1.01
CA LEU A 136 -10.77 14.09 0.98
C LEU A 136 -11.07 13.35 -0.33
N ALA A 137 -10.19 13.50 -1.31
CA ALA A 137 -10.38 12.94 -2.66
C ALA A 137 -10.11 11.43 -2.73
N SER A 138 -9.11 10.96 -1.99
CA SER A 138 -8.76 9.52 -2.00
C SER A 138 -8.06 9.08 -0.73
N VAL A 139 -8.26 7.79 -0.41
CA VAL A 139 -7.50 7.06 0.60
C VAL A 139 -6.99 5.79 -0.06
N GLN A 140 -5.68 5.60 -0.10
CA GLN A 140 -5.04 4.47 -0.78
C GLN A 140 -4.10 3.74 0.17
N PRO A 141 -4.04 2.38 0.12
CA PRO A 141 -2.98 1.62 0.77
C PRO A 141 -1.61 1.91 0.16
N PHE A 142 -0.56 1.81 0.97
CA PHE A 142 0.79 2.12 0.52
C PHE A 142 1.28 1.20 -0.61
N LEU A 143 1.05 -0.12 -0.53
CA LEU A 143 1.37 -1.05 -1.61
C LEU A 143 0.70 -0.65 -2.94
N VAL A 144 -0.56 -0.20 -2.87
CA VAL A 144 -1.31 0.21 -4.08
C VAL A 144 -0.74 1.50 -4.66
N ALA A 145 -0.40 2.47 -3.82
CA ALA A 145 0.25 3.71 -4.24
C ALA A 145 1.63 3.44 -4.86
N ALA A 146 2.43 2.58 -4.23
CA ALA A 146 3.72 2.14 -4.76
C ALA A 146 3.57 1.46 -6.12
N PHE A 147 2.67 0.50 -6.24
CA PHE A 147 2.40 -0.19 -7.51
C PHE A 147 1.99 0.78 -8.61
N ASN A 148 1.08 1.70 -8.34
CA ASN A 148 0.63 2.68 -9.33
C ASN A 148 1.81 3.52 -9.84
N ARG A 149 2.74 3.89 -8.98
CA ARG A 149 3.93 4.67 -9.32
C ARG A 149 4.90 3.90 -10.23
N ILE A 150 5.15 2.63 -9.91
CA ILE A 150 6.11 1.79 -10.65
C ILE A 150 5.46 0.96 -11.76
N ARG A 151 4.17 1.09 -11.99
CA ARG A 151 3.40 0.25 -12.93
C ARG A 151 4.01 0.16 -14.32
N LYS A 152 4.53 1.27 -14.84
CA LYS A 152 5.20 1.31 -16.15
C LYS A 152 6.50 0.50 -16.14
N THR A 153 7.23 0.54 -15.02
CA THR A 153 8.48 -0.23 -14.83
C THR A 153 8.21 -1.73 -14.72
N VAL A 154 7.12 -2.12 -14.06
CA VAL A 154 6.71 -3.53 -13.92
C VAL A 154 6.44 -4.17 -15.30
N GLY A 155 5.72 -3.48 -16.18
CA GLY A 155 5.39 -3.99 -17.53
C GLY A 155 4.61 -5.30 -17.49
N ASN A 156 4.78 -6.14 -18.53
CA ASN A 156 4.05 -7.40 -18.70
C ASN A 156 4.80 -8.65 -18.21
N GLY A 157 5.98 -8.50 -17.62
CA GLY A 157 6.76 -9.63 -17.11
C GLY A 157 6.30 -10.11 -15.74
N SER A 158 7.05 -11.08 -15.19
CA SER A 158 6.94 -11.48 -13.78
C SER A 158 7.89 -10.61 -12.95
N CYS A 159 7.41 -10.09 -11.82
CA CYS A 159 8.19 -9.21 -10.97
C CYS A 159 7.75 -9.33 -9.51
N TRP A 160 8.71 -9.48 -8.60
CA TRP A 160 8.48 -9.23 -7.19
C TRP A 160 8.54 -7.73 -6.91
N ILE A 161 7.56 -7.24 -6.18
CA ILE A 161 7.54 -5.89 -5.61
C ILE A 161 7.70 -6.05 -4.10
N VAL A 162 8.69 -5.39 -3.54
CA VAL A 162 8.98 -5.37 -2.12
C VAL A 162 8.81 -3.96 -1.62
N VAL A 163 7.91 -3.76 -0.70
CA VAL A 163 7.61 -2.45 -0.10
C VAL A 163 8.03 -2.49 1.37
N GLU A 164 8.93 -1.58 1.75
CA GLU A 164 9.42 -1.43 3.12
C GLU A 164 8.66 -0.32 3.84
N GLU A 165 8.17 -0.65 5.02
CA GLU A 165 7.70 0.29 6.04
C GLU A 165 8.43 0.02 7.35
N PRO A 166 8.47 0.95 8.32
CA PRO A 166 9.05 0.69 9.61
C PRO A 166 8.49 -0.59 10.26
N GLY A 167 9.37 -1.58 10.46
CA GLY A 167 9.01 -2.87 11.06
C GLY A 167 8.22 -3.84 10.16
N ARG A 168 7.97 -3.51 8.88
CA ARG A 168 7.16 -4.33 7.98
C ARG A 168 7.70 -4.38 6.56
N LEU A 169 7.60 -5.55 5.94
CA LEU A 169 7.71 -5.74 4.49
C LEU A 169 6.38 -6.20 3.94
N THR A 170 5.98 -5.63 2.83
CA THR A 170 4.90 -6.15 2.00
C THR A 170 5.49 -6.64 0.69
N LEU A 171 5.35 -7.95 0.43
CA LEU A 171 5.82 -8.61 -0.78
C LEU A 171 4.64 -8.84 -1.71
N ALA A 172 4.76 -8.44 -2.95
CA ALA A 172 3.74 -8.70 -3.96
C ALA A 172 4.36 -9.29 -5.22
N LEU A 173 3.79 -10.38 -5.71
CA LEU A 173 4.15 -10.96 -6.99
C LEU A 173 3.16 -10.50 -8.05
N ILE A 174 3.69 -9.91 -9.10
CA ILE A 174 2.93 -9.52 -10.30
C ILE A 174 3.39 -10.41 -11.45
N GLN A 175 2.45 -10.98 -12.19
CA GLN A 175 2.74 -11.69 -13.46
C GLN A 175 1.75 -11.23 -14.52
N ARG A 176 2.26 -10.82 -15.67
CA ARG A 176 1.44 -10.32 -16.80
C ARG A 176 0.48 -9.20 -16.36
N GLY A 177 0.95 -8.31 -15.48
CA GLY A 177 0.16 -7.22 -14.93
C GLY A 177 -0.88 -7.63 -13.89
N MET A 178 -0.98 -8.90 -13.51
CA MET A 178 -1.94 -9.41 -12.53
C MET A 178 -1.28 -9.68 -11.17
N TRP A 179 -2.02 -9.43 -10.10
CA TRP A 179 -1.63 -9.79 -8.75
C TRP A 179 -1.69 -11.32 -8.57
N ILE A 180 -0.57 -11.95 -8.23
CA ILE A 180 -0.48 -13.40 -8.01
C ILE A 180 -0.37 -13.75 -6.53
N ALA A 181 0.38 -12.96 -5.78
CA ALA A 181 0.52 -13.15 -4.34
C ALA A 181 0.75 -11.80 -3.64
N ILE A 182 0.28 -11.71 -2.40
CA ILE A 182 0.63 -10.62 -1.47
C ILE A 182 0.89 -11.24 -0.13
N ARG A 183 2.02 -10.85 0.51
CA ARG A 183 2.45 -11.35 1.82
C ARG A 183 2.98 -10.19 2.65
N GLY A 184 2.45 -10.05 3.86
CA GLY A 184 3.02 -9.17 4.88
C GLY A 184 4.01 -9.94 5.75
N ARG A 185 5.17 -9.36 6.02
CA ARG A 185 6.19 -9.94 6.89
C ARG A 185 6.76 -8.87 7.82
N ARG A 186 7.31 -9.30 8.94
CA ARG A 186 8.08 -8.41 9.80
C ARG A 186 9.39 -8.06 9.12
N ALA A 187 9.78 -6.79 9.19
CA ALA A 187 11.08 -6.30 8.73
C ALA A 187 12.03 -6.23 9.93
N ASP A 188 12.91 -7.19 10.06
CA ASP A 188 14.01 -7.13 11.01
C ASP A 188 15.15 -6.30 10.44
N LYS A 189 16.05 -5.79 11.29
CA LYS A 189 17.17 -4.91 10.86
C LYS A 189 18.06 -5.47 9.73
N GLY A 190 18.11 -6.80 9.59
CA GLY A 190 18.88 -7.50 8.56
C GLY A 190 18.10 -7.96 7.33
N TRP A 191 16.82 -7.58 7.20
CA TRP A 191 15.96 -8.11 6.14
C TRP A 191 16.54 -7.95 4.73
N ARG A 192 17.29 -6.89 4.49
CA ARG A 192 17.91 -6.62 3.17
C ARG A 192 18.87 -7.73 2.76
N ASN A 193 19.67 -8.25 3.70
CA ASN A 193 20.65 -9.29 3.42
C ASN A 193 20.01 -10.65 3.13
N VAL A 194 18.84 -10.93 3.71
CA VAL A 194 18.12 -12.20 3.56
C VAL A 194 16.93 -12.12 2.59
N LEU A 195 16.77 -10.99 1.89
CA LEU A 195 15.67 -10.81 0.96
C LEU A 195 15.65 -11.85 -0.17
N PRO A 196 16.77 -12.26 -0.79
CA PRO A 196 16.78 -13.33 -1.78
C PRO A 196 16.17 -14.62 -1.25
N GLU A 197 16.59 -15.07 -0.08
CA GLU A 197 16.10 -16.29 0.58
C GLU A 197 14.60 -16.19 0.91
N ILE A 198 14.15 -14.98 1.28
CA ILE A 198 12.73 -14.72 1.51
C ILE A 198 11.95 -14.93 0.21
N LEU A 199 12.40 -14.33 -0.90
CA LEU A 199 11.71 -14.41 -2.19
C LEU A 199 11.75 -15.81 -2.79
N GLU A 200 12.85 -16.54 -2.64
CA GLU A 200 12.96 -17.95 -3.04
C GLU A 200 11.96 -18.83 -2.27
N ARG A 201 11.87 -18.66 -0.96
CA ARG A 201 10.92 -19.40 -0.13
C ARG A 201 9.47 -19.10 -0.51
N GLU A 202 9.13 -17.82 -0.73
CA GLU A 202 7.79 -17.45 -1.19
C GLU A 202 7.51 -18.02 -2.58
N SER A 203 8.48 -18.02 -3.48
CA SER A 203 8.36 -18.61 -4.81
C SER A 203 8.11 -20.11 -4.76
N ALA A 204 8.86 -20.84 -3.90
CA ALA A 204 8.67 -22.27 -3.67
C ALA A 204 7.28 -22.55 -3.05
N PHE A 205 6.84 -21.76 -2.08
CA PHE A 205 5.52 -21.90 -1.47
C PHE A 205 4.38 -21.68 -2.48
N LEU A 206 4.57 -20.82 -3.47
CA LEU A 206 3.60 -20.57 -4.55
C LEU A 206 3.67 -21.65 -5.65
N GLY A 207 4.61 -22.59 -5.57
CA GLY A 207 4.78 -23.63 -6.60
C GLY A 207 5.18 -23.09 -7.96
N LEU A 208 5.93 -21.99 -8.01
CA LEU A 208 6.34 -21.38 -9.27
C LEU A 208 7.28 -22.33 -10.03
N SER A 209 6.95 -22.66 -11.26
CA SER A 209 7.74 -23.53 -12.12
C SER A 209 9.02 -22.88 -12.65
N GLN A 210 9.10 -21.56 -12.64
CA GLN A 210 10.25 -20.78 -13.07
C GLN A 210 10.56 -19.70 -12.03
N PRO A 211 11.85 -19.41 -11.79
CA PRO A 211 12.25 -18.34 -10.88
C PRO A 211 11.81 -16.98 -11.42
N VAL A 212 11.40 -16.11 -10.52
CA VAL A 212 11.12 -14.70 -10.84
C VAL A 212 12.40 -13.92 -10.68
N THR A 213 12.99 -13.51 -11.79
CA THR A 213 14.32 -12.87 -11.85
C THR A 213 14.28 -11.35 -11.71
N ARG A 214 13.10 -10.74 -11.72
CA ARG A 214 12.93 -9.29 -11.54
C ARG A 214 12.40 -8.98 -10.14
N VAL A 215 13.08 -8.05 -9.48
CA VAL A 215 12.66 -7.54 -8.16
C VAL A 215 12.71 -6.03 -8.18
N ILE A 216 11.65 -5.38 -7.70
CA ILE A 216 11.62 -3.93 -7.48
C ILE A 216 11.43 -3.71 -5.99
N VAL A 217 12.39 -3.03 -5.38
CA VAL A 217 12.35 -2.69 -3.96
C VAL A 217 12.02 -1.22 -3.79
N CYS A 218 10.93 -0.94 -3.11
CA CYS A 218 10.53 0.39 -2.68
C CYS A 218 10.90 0.52 -1.19
N ALA A 219 12.04 1.13 -0.93
CA ALA A 219 12.62 1.24 0.41
C ALA A 219 13.24 2.61 0.65
N GLN A 220 13.39 3.00 1.91
CA GLN A 220 14.13 4.19 2.29
C GLN A 220 15.64 3.96 2.24
N GLY A 221 16.38 4.97 1.75
CA GLY A 221 17.84 4.96 1.72
C GLY A 221 18.46 4.10 0.61
N GLU A 222 19.77 3.98 0.65
CA GLU A 222 20.53 3.19 -0.31
C GLU A 222 20.31 1.68 -0.09
N PHE A 223 20.17 0.98 -1.18
CA PHE A 223 20.08 -0.47 -1.23
C PHE A 223 21.23 -0.99 -2.09
N ASP A 224 22.12 -1.76 -1.49
CA ASP A 224 23.23 -2.36 -2.24
C ASP A 224 22.69 -3.46 -3.17
N THR A 225 22.56 -3.11 -4.44
CA THR A 225 22.10 -4.04 -5.47
C THR A 225 23.21 -4.98 -5.94
N ALA A 226 24.49 -4.63 -5.74
CA ALA A 226 25.61 -5.43 -6.21
C ALA A 226 25.66 -6.81 -5.55
N HIS A 227 25.29 -6.89 -4.28
CA HIS A 227 25.21 -8.17 -3.54
C HIS A 227 24.20 -9.15 -4.15
N PHE A 228 23.18 -8.66 -4.85
CA PHE A 228 22.07 -9.47 -5.38
C PHE A 228 22.07 -9.61 -6.90
N SER A 229 22.94 -8.87 -7.61
CA SER A 229 22.97 -8.88 -9.07
C SER A 229 23.26 -10.24 -9.68
N ASN A 230 23.93 -11.13 -8.95
CA ASN A 230 24.20 -12.50 -9.37
C ASN A 230 22.99 -13.44 -9.25
N LEU A 231 21.96 -13.05 -8.47
CA LEU A 231 20.78 -13.87 -8.20
C LEU A 231 19.58 -13.45 -9.03
N TYR A 232 19.54 -12.18 -9.46
CA TYR A 232 18.41 -11.61 -10.17
C TYR A 232 18.89 -10.80 -11.39
N GLU A 233 18.40 -11.15 -12.58
CA GLU A 233 18.75 -10.49 -13.85
C GLU A 233 18.37 -9.00 -13.91
N ALA A 234 17.34 -8.60 -13.19
CA ALA A 234 16.85 -7.23 -13.16
C ALA A 234 16.42 -6.81 -11.76
N TRP A 235 17.38 -6.40 -10.99
CA TRP A 235 17.16 -5.77 -9.70
C TRP A 235 17.03 -4.25 -9.89
N LYS A 236 15.89 -3.69 -9.47
CA LYS A 236 15.72 -2.24 -9.40
C LYS A 236 15.38 -1.84 -7.98
N THR A 237 16.14 -0.89 -7.45
CA THR A 237 15.75 -0.16 -6.26
C THR A 237 15.14 1.16 -6.68
N GLU A 238 13.94 1.40 -6.20
CA GLU A 238 13.36 2.73 -6.23
C GLU A 238 13.55 3.29 -4.82
N ALA A 239 14.28 4.39 -4.68
CA ALA A 239 14.40 5.12 -3.41
C ALA A 239 13.06 5.80 -3.07
N LEU A 240 12.03 4.98 -2.96
CA LEU A 240 10.66 5.36 -2.70
C LEU A 240 10.26 4.78 -1.35
N GLY A 241 10.80 5.36 -0.28
CA GLY A 241 10.29 5.10 1.05
C GLY A 241 8.85 5.57 1.18
N TYR A 242 8.20 5.18 2.24
CA TYR A 242 6.81 5.54 2.53
C TYR A 242 6.56 7.06 2.42
N ARG A 243 7.49 7.88 2.92
CA ARG A 243 7.42 9.33 2.85
C ARG A 243 7.44 9.85 1.41
N GLU A 244 8.39 9.39 0.62
CA GLU A 244 8.58 9.86 -0.76
C GLU A 244 7.38 9.47 -1.63
N LEU A 245 6.87 8.24 -1.48
CA LEU A 245 5.70 7.76 -2.20
C LEU A 245 4.40 8.44 -1.77
N ALA A 246 4.21 8.60 -0.47
CA ALA A 246 3.02 9.27 0.05
C ALA A 246 2.92 10.72 -0.42
N LEU A 247 4.05 11.38 -0.66
CA LEU A 247 4.11 12.78 -1.07
C LEU A 247 4.36 12.99 -2.57
N ALA A 248 4.61 11.92 -3.33
CA ALA A 248 4.86 12.01 -4.76
C ALA A 248 3.61 12.47 -5.54
N SER A 249 3.77 13.37 -6.49
CA SER A 249 2.73 13.68 -7.49
C SER A 249 2.67 12.59 -8.55
N GLU A 250 1.47 12.20 -8.97
CA GLU A 250 1.23 11.34 -10.13
C GLU A 250 1.79 11.93 -11.43
#